data_e1744a54070a996771ded31cb21a1e9f
#
_entry.id   e1744a54070a996771ded31cb21a1e9f
#
_cell.length_a   1.000
_cell.length_b   1.000
_cell.length_c   1.000
_cell.angle_alpha   90.00
_cell.angle_beta   90.00
_cell.angle_gamma   90.00
#
_symmetry.space_group_name_H-M   'P 1'
#
loop_
_entity.id
_entity.type
_entity.pdbx_description
1 polymer ?
#
loop_
_entity_poly.entity_id
_entity_poly.type
_entity_poly.pdbx_seq_one_letter_code
_entity_poly.pdbx_strand_id
1 'polypeptide(L)'
;MPGDFDFRNLTAEVRQHMLVEIDQDIADGVLVMSKRFTGEGAAGYPPLLRSAGNENDEAWLAERLIGSFNATELSGGKIKDVPHNAHILFAQGEFNRFYCRAICLFALANLGYSIRVYRARQSKKPRPESEAKLGKTLDAATVLKDLRDHLATDVEFGPNEINSGLSLELVRNANSL
;
A
#
# COMPACT_ATOMS: atom_id res chain seq x y z
N MET A 1 4.14 4.52 17.71
CA MET A 1 4.50 3.08 17.78
C MET A 1 5.10 2.69 16.44
N PRO A 2 6.07 1.78 16.36
CA PRO A 2 6.49 1.29 15.06
C PRO A 2 5.28 0.71 14.33
N GLY A 3 5.21 0.90 13.01
CA GLY A 3 4.13 0.37 12.18
C GLY A 3 4.03 -1.14 12.29
N ASP A 4 2.86 -1.70 11.97
CA ASP A 4 2.67 -3.16 11.96
C ASP A 4 3.41 -3.83 10.79
N PHE A 5 3.80 -3.04 9.77
CA PHE A 5 4.52 -3.50 8.59
C PHE A 5 6.03 -3.35 8.74
N ASP A 6 6.77 -4.38 8.38
CA ASP A 6 8.23 -4.34 8.21
C ASP A 6 8.56 -4.04 6.74
N PHE A 7 8.70 -2.75 6.40
CA PHE A 7 9.06 -2.30 5.05
C PHE A 7 10.57 -2.37 4.83
N ARG A 8 11.07 -3.52 4.41
CA ARG A 8 12.50 -3.87 4.32
C ARG A 8 13.36 -2.94 3.47
N ASN A 9 12.77 -2.30 2.46
CA ASN A 9 13.50 -1.48 1.50
C ASN A 9 13.01 -0.02 1.47
N LEU A 10 12.46 0.50 2.56
CA LEU A 10 11.94 1.87 2.63
C LEU A 10 13.10 2.89 2.77
N THR A 11 13.96 2.93 1.76
CA THR A 11 15.09 3.84 1.63
C THR A 11 14.67 5.21 1.09
N ALA A 12 15.57 6.20 1.17
CA ALA A 12 15.32 7.52 0.58
C ALA A 12 15.01 7.44 -0.93
N GLU A 13 15.68 6.57 -1.67
CA GLU A 13 15.47 6.40 -3.10
C GLU A 13 14.10 5.76 -3.40
N VAL A 14 13.70 4.73 -2.65
CA VAL A 14 12.37 4.13 -2.77
C VAL A 14 11.29 5.15 -2.41
N ARG A 15 11.50 5.98 -1.39
CA ARG A 15 10.56 7.08 -1.05
C ARG A 15 10.41 8.10 -2.17
N GLN A 16 11.47 8.41 -2.92
CA GLN A 16 11.33 9.29 -4.11
C GLN A 16 10.41 8.66 -5.16
N HIS A 17 10.54 7.36 -5.43
CA HIS A 17 9.62 6.65 -6.31
C HIS A 17 8.17 6.63 -5.76
N MET A 18 8.00 6.49 -4.43
CA MET A 18 6.65 6.61 -3.81
C MET A 18 6.03 7.98 -4.08
N LEU A 19 6.80 9.05 -3.89
CA LEU A 19 6.30 10.41 -4.10
C LEU A 19 5.90 10.66 -5.56
N VAL A 20 6.69 10.16 -6.52
CA VAL A 20 6.34 10.24 -7.94
C VAL A 20 4.99 9.59 -8.22
N GLU A 21 4.74 8.40 -7.70
CA GLU A 21 3.48 7.68 -7.89
C GLU A 21 2.30 8.35 -7.17
N ILE A 22 2.51 8.84 -5.94
CA ILE A 22 1.48 9.55 -5.18
C ILE A 22 1.11 10.87 -5.90
N ASP A 23 2.10 11.67 -6.28
CA ASP A 23 1.89 12.96 -6.95
C ASP A 23 1.21 12.75 -8.32
N GLN A 24 1.53 11.68 -9.04
CA GLN A 24 0.87 11.31 -10.30
C GLN A 24 -0.60 10.96 -10.10
N ASP A 25 -0.92 10.09 -9.13
CA ASP A 25 -2.31 9.71 -8.84
C ASP A 25 -3.14 10.92 -8.37
N ILE A 26 -2.55 11.85 -7.64
CA ILE A 26 -3.21 13.11 -7.24
C ILE A 26 -3.48 13.98 -8.47
N ALA A 27 -2.49 14.18 -9.33
CA ALA A 27 -2.60 15.00 -10.53
C ALA A 27 -3.62 14.47 -11.54
N ASP A 28 -3.68 13.14 -11.70
CA ASP A 28 -4.61 12.46 -12.59
C ASP A 28 -6.02 12.31 -12.00
N GLY A 29 -6.22 12.64 -10.72
CA GLY A 29 -7.49 12.50 -10.02
C GLY A 29 -7.94 11.05 -9.82
N VAL A 30 -6.98 10.10 -9.78
CA VAL A 30 -7.24 8.66 -9.61
C VAL A 30 -6.84 8.12 -8.23
N LEU A 31 -6.39 9.00 -7.33
CA LEU A 31 -6.05 8.60 -5.97
C LEU A 31 -7.25 7.93 -5.30
N VAL A 32 -7.05 6.74 -4.74
CA VAL A 32 -8.12 5.98 -4.09
C VAL A 32 -8.63 6.72 -2.86
N MET A 33 -9.91 7.02 -2.86
CA MET A 33 -10.61 7.64 -1.75
C MET A 33 -11.54 6.63 -1.07
N SER A 34 -11.44 6.51 0.25
CA SER A 34 -12.39 5.70 1.00
C SER A 34 -13.80 6.29 0.90
N LYS A 35 -14.78 5.44 0.59
CA LYS A 35 -16.21 5.83 0.66
C LYS A 35 -16.67 6.19 2.08
N ARG A 36 -15.87 5.84 3.07
CA ARG A 36 -16.12 6.09 4.48
C ARG A 36 -15.58 7.42 4.97
N PHE A 37 -14.81 8.14 4.17
CA PHE A 37 -14.31 9.47 4.54
C PHE A 37 -15.43 10.46 4.76
N THR A 38 -15.25 11.34 5.74
CA THR A 38 -15.98 12.62 5.79
C THR A 38 -15.48 13.52 4.65
N GLY A 39 -16.17 14.61 4.35
CA GLY A 39 -15.70 15.59 3.36
C GLY A 39 -14.34 16.19 3.73
N GLU A 40 -14.14 16.51 5.02
CA GLU A 40 -12.85 17.00 5.53
C GLU A 40 -11.76 15.91 5.47
N GLY A 41 -12.11 14.67 5.81
CA GLY A 41 -11.19 13.53 5.72
C GLY A 41 -10.72 13.29 4.30
N ALA A 42 -11.61 13.34 3.32
CA ALA A 42 -11.27 13.20 1.92
C ALA A 42 -10.36 14.34 1.43
N ALA A 43 -10.64 15.59 1.81
CA ALA A 43 -9.84 16.75 1.45
C ALA A 43 -8.44 16.73 2.11
N GLY A 44 -8.36 16.24 3.36
CA GLY A 44 -7.11 16.19 4.13
C GLY A 44 -6.20 15.00 3.78
N TYR A 45 -6.72 13.93 3.18
CA TYR A 45 -5.97 12.70 2.95
C TYR A 45 -4.78 12.83 1.98
N PRO A 46 -4.89 13.48 0.79
CA PRO A 46 -3.77 13.50 -0.16
C PRO A 46 -2.48 14.10 0.42
N PRO A 47 -2.47 15.27 1.09
CA PRO A 47 -1.25 15.81 1.69
C PRO A 47 -0.71 14.93 2.83
N LEU A 48 -1.58 14.24 3.60
CA LEU A 48 -1.15 13.31 4.64
C LEU A 48 -0.46 12.09 4.03
N LEU A 49 -1.00 11.50 2.98
CA LEU A 49 -0.37 10.38 2.27
C LEU A 49 1.00 10.78 1.71
N ARG A 50 1.09 11.97 1.10
CA ARG A 50 2.34 12.49 0.58
C ARG A 50 3.40 12.67 1.69
N SER A 51 3.02 13.20 2.84
CA SER A 51 3.90 13.34 4.01
C SER A 51 4.32 11.98 4.57
N ALA A 52 3.41 10.99 4.61
CA ALA A 52 3.74 9.62 5.00
C ALA A 52 4.79 9.01 4.07
N GLY A 53 4.61 9.12 2.75
CA GLY A 53 5.55 8.63 1.75
C GLY A 53 6.92 9.29 1.83
N ASN A 54 6.98 10.60 2.16
CA ASN A 54 8.21 11.36 2.22
C ASN A 54 9.10 10.98 3.43
N GLU A 55 8.54 10.97 4.62
CA GLU A 55 9.36 10.93 5.84
C GLU A 55 8.76 10.13 7.01
N ASN A 56 7.52 9.64 6.86
CA ASN A 56 6.82 8.91 7.91
C ASN A 56 6.51 7.47 7.46
N ASP A 57 5.47 6.87 8.02
CA ASP A 57 5.04 5.50 7.76
C ASP A 57 3.51 5.34 7.79
N GLU A 58 3.03 4.11 7.63
CA GLU A 58 1.61 3.79 7.66
C GLU A 58 0.98 4.02 9.04
N ALA A 59 1.74 3.84 10.12
CA ALA A 59 1.24 4.06 11.47
C ALA A 59 1.02 5.55 11.73
N TRP A 60 1.96 6.40 11.33
CA TRP A 60 1.81 7.84 11.36
C TRP A 60 0.59 8.29 10.54
N LEU A 61 0.41 7.75 9.33
CA LEU A 61 -0.74 8.05 8.49
C LEU A 61 -2.05 7.64 9.17
N ALA A 62 -2.10 6.45 9.77
CA ALA A 62 -3.27 5.98 10.50
C ALA A 62 -3.65 6.91 11.66
N GLU A 63 -2.67 7.36 12.45
CA GLU A 63 -2.90 8.32 13.53
C GLU A 63 -3.48 9.65 13.02
N ARG A 64 -2.99 10.16 11.90
CA ARG A 64 -3.48 11.40 11.29
C ARG A 64 -4.88 11.29 10.68
N LEU A 65 -5.30 10.07 10.34
CA LEU A 65 -6.63 9.78 9.81
C LEU A 65 -7.69 9.52 10.89
N ILE A 66 -7.33 9.59 12.19
CA ILE A 66 -8.31 9.52 13.28
C ILE A 66 -9.31 10.66 13.12
N GLY A 67 -10.61 10.33 13.15
CA GLY A 67 -11.69 11.32 12.96
C GLY A 67 -12.01 11.67 11.49
N SER A 68 -11.25 11.14 10.52
CA SER A 68 -11.49 11.39 9.10
C SER A 68 -12.59 10.52 8.49
N PHE A 69 -13.15 9.58 9.26
CA PHE A 69 -14.13 8.62 8.80
C PHE A 69 -15.51 8.89 9.40
N ASN A 70 -16.57 8.63 8.62
CA ASN A 70 -17.95 8.67 9.12
C ASN A 70 -18.14 7.60 10.20
N ALA A 71 -19.04 7.87 11.16
CA ALA A 71 -19.40 6.90 12.18
C ALA A 71 -20.17 5.70 11.62
N THR A 72 -20.96 5.92 10.59
CA THR A 72 -21.82 4.90 9.96
C THR A 72 -21.67 4.89 8.44
N GLU A 73 -22.00 3.76 7.84
CA GLU A 73 -22.05 3.56 6.39
C GLU A 73 -23.34 2.85 5.96
N LEU A 74 -23.79 3.08 4.74
CA LEU A 74 -24.86 2.30 4.12
C LEU A 74 -24.27 1.07 3.44
N SER A 75 -24.60 -0.12 3.93
CA SER A 75 -24.12 -1.38 3.40
C SER A 75 -25.26 -2.39 3.24
N GLY A 76 -25.51 -2.84 2.01
CA GLY A 76 -26.60 -3.76 1.71
C GLY A 76 -27.99 -3.22 2.07
N GLY A 77 -28.23 -1.91 1.89
CA GLY A 77 -29.49 -1.25 2.24
C GLY A 77 -29.72 -1.03 3.74
N LYS A 78 -28.72 -1.31 4.59
CA LYS A 78 -28.77 -1.11 6.04
C LYS A 78 -27.67 -0.16 6.51
N ILE A 79 -28.00 0.68 7.50
CA ILE A 79 -27.01 1.50 8.18
C ILE A 79 -26.22 0.61 9.13
N LYS A 80 -24.91 0.66 9.04
CA LYS A 80 -23.96 -0.09 9.89
C LYS A 80 -22.90 0.86 10.43
N ASP A 81 -22.34 0.54 11.58
CA ASP A 81 -21.20 1.25 12.12
C ASP A 81 -19.96 1.01 11.24
N VAL A 82 -19.20 2.06 10.99
CA VAL A 82 -17.86 1.93 10.37
C VAL A 82 -16.94 1.30 11.41
N PRO A 83 -16.16 0.25 11.05
CA PRO A 83 -15.22 -0.36 11.98
C PRO A 83 -14.27 0.67 12.60
N HIS A 84 -14.08 0.61 13.91
CA HIS A 84 -13.24 1.55 14.65
C HIS A 84 -11.78 1.60 14.17
N ASN A 85 -11.30 0.53 13.53
CA ASN A 85 -9.96 0.42 12.95
C ASN A 85 -9.93 0.70 11.43
N ALA A 86 -10.98 1.27 10.86
CA ALA A 86 -11.06 1.53 9.41
C ALA A 86 -9.91 2.43 8.91
N HIS A 87 -9.53 3.46 9.69
CA HIS A 87 -8.41 4.33 9.41
C HIS A 87 -7.07 3.58 9.39
N ILE A 88 -6.86 2.63 10.29
CA ILE A 88 -5.64 1.80 10.34
C ILE A 88 -5.55 0.93 9.07
N LEU A 89 -6.61 0.20 8.77
CA LEU A 89 -6.62 -0.71 7.61
C LEU A 89 -6.46 0.06 6.29
N PHE A 90 -7.08 1.22 6.18
CA PHE A 90 -6.95 2.08 5.00
C PHE A 90 -5.51 2.60 4.86
N ALA A 91 -4.94 3.17 5.92
CA ALA A 91 -3.56 3.67 5.90
C ALA A 91 -2.55 2.59 5.54
N GLN A 92 -2.66 1.42 6.13
CA GLN A 92 -1.80 0.26 5.85
C GLN A 92 -1.91 -0.18 4.38
N GLY A 93 -3.12 -0.30 3.85
CA GLY A 93 -3.34 -0.71 2.46
C GLY A 93 -2.78 0.30 1.46
N GLU A 94 -3.08 1.58 1.65
CA GLU A 94 -2.64 2.62 0.73
C GLU A 94 -1.13 2.85 0.78
N PHE A 95 -0.54 2.92 1.96
CA PHE A 95 0.91 3.05 2.09
C PHE A 95 1.65 1.87 1.46
N ASN A 96 1.22 0.64 1.75
CA ASN A 96 1.81 -0.57 1.18
C ASN A 96 1.68 -0.61 -0.35
N ARG A 97 0.55 -0.16 -0.91
CA ARG A 97 0.37 -0.10 -2.36
C ARG A 97 1.39 0.82 -3.04
N PHE A 98 1.58 2.03 -2.52
CA PHE A 98 2.57 2.96 -3.08
C PHE A 98 4.00 2.50 -2.84
N TYR A 99 4.28 1.88 -1.70
CA TYR A 99 5.56 1.23 -1.45
C TYR A 99 5.84 0.13 -2.48
N CYS A 100 4.89 -0.76 -2.76
CA CYS A 100 5.05 -1.82 -3.76
C CYS A 100 5.26 -1.25 -5.18
N ARG A 101 4.54 -0.18 -5.56
CA ARG A 101 4.78 0.51 -6.85
C ARG A 101 6.19 1.07 -6.91
N ALA A 102 6.67 1.68 -5.83
CA ALA A 102 8.03 2.21 -5.74
C ALA A 102 9.10 1.12 -5.82
N ILE A 103 8.89 -0.03 -5.18
CA ILE A 103 9.77 -1.21 -5.28
C ILE A 103 9.87 -1.70 -6.73
N CYS A 104 8.75 -1.74 -7.46
CA CYS A 104 8.75 -2.09 -8.88
C CYS A 104 9.54 -1.07 -9.71
N LEU A 105 9.33 0.23 -9.50
CA LEU A 105 10.07 1.30 -10.20
C LEU A 105 11.57 1.23 -9.92
N PHE A 106 11.95 1.01 -8.67
CA PHE A 106 13.36 0.84 -8.31
C PHE A 106 13.99 -0.34 -9.05
N ALA A 107 13.34 -1.51 -9.07
CA ALA A 107 13.83 -2.70 -9.77
C ALA A 107 13.95 -2.48 -11.29
N LEU A 108 13.00 -1.76 -11.89
CA LEU A 108 13.04 -1.41 -13.32
C LEU A 108 14.17 -0.44 -13.67
N ALA A 109 14.50 0.48 -12.75
CA ALA A 109 15.61 1.42 -12.93
C ALA A 109 16.99 0.77 -12.65
N ASN A 110 17.02 -0.33 -11.91
CA ASN A 110 18.24 -0.98 -11.43
C ASN A 110 18.25 -2.47 -11.81
N LEU A 111 18.80 -2.81 -12.99
CA LEU A 111 18.79 -4.16 -13.57
C LEU A 111 19.41 -5.26 -12.69
N GLY A 112 20.17 -4.89 -11.66
CA GLY A 112 20.74 -5.82 -10.68
C GLY A 112 19.76 -6.32 -9.62
N TYR A 113 18.49 -5.91 -9.69
CA TYR A 113 17.45 -6.26 -8.72
C TYR A 113 16.25 -6.91 -9.39
N SER A 114 15.62 -7.82 -8.65
CA SER A 114 14.29 -8.37 -8.90
C SER A 114 13.40 -8.11 -7.69
N ILE A 115 12.10 -8.33 -7.85
CA ILE A 115 11.13 -8.17 -6.77
C ILE A 115 10.64 -9.54 -6.29
N ARG A 116 10.42 -9.66 -4.98
CA ARG A 116 9.94 -10.89 -4.34
C ARG A 116 8.85 -10.59 -3.33
N VAL A 117 7.85 -11.46 -3.26
CA VAL A 117 6.78 -11.36 -2.26
C VAL A 117 7.27 -11.84 -0.90
N TYR A 118 7.03 -11.06 0.14
CA TYR A 118 7.30 -11.46 1.53
C TYR A 118 6.15 -11.07 2.46
N ARG A 119 6.19 -11.60 3.68
CA ARG A 119 5.22 -11.23 4.72
C ARG A 119 5.74 -10.06 5.53
N ALA A 120 5.22 -8.88 5.26
CA ALA A 120 5.60 -7.65 5.93
C ALA A 120 4.89 -7.46 7.27
N ARG A 121 3.66 -8.00 7.41
CA ARG A 121 2.89 -7.98 8.66
C ARG A 121 2.42 -9.38 9.02
N GLN A 122 2.63 -9.78 10.26
CA GLN A 122 2.17 -11.07 10.75
C GLN A 122 0.64 -11.16 10.77
N SER A 123 0.12 -12.29 10.35
CA SER A 123 -1.30 -12.61 10.40
C SER A 123 -1.53 -13.78 11.35
N LYS A 124 -2.51 -13.65 12.25
CA LYS A 124 -2.88 -14.73 13.17
C LYS A 124 -3.50 -15.93 12.44
N LYS A 125 -4.12 -15.69 11.28
CA LYS A 125 -4.76 -16.70 10.43
C LYS A 125 -4.45 -16.37 8.97
N PRO A 126 -3.25 -16.70 8.48
CA PRO A 126 -2.90 -16.46 7.08
C PRO A 126 -3.78 -17.31 6.17
N ARG A 127 -4.21 -16.72 5.04
CA ARG A 127 -4.98 -17.44 4.04
C ARG A 127 -4.06 -18.32 3.20
N PRO A 128 -4.47 -19.53 2.78
CA PRO A 128 -3.67 -20.40 1.93
C PRO A 128 -3.18 -19.72 0.64
N GLU A 129 -4.01 -18.89 0.02
CA GLU A 129 -3.66 -18.14 -1.19
C GLU A 129 -2.52 -17.15 -0.94
N SER A 130 -2.51 -16.50 0.23
CA SER A 130 -1.43 -15.58 0.63
C SER A 130 -0.14 -16.33 0.92
N GLU A 131 -0.23 -17.48 1.59
CA GLU A 131 0.95 -18.35 1.85
C GLU A 131 1.56 -18.86 0.54
N ALA A 132 0.75 -19.22 -0.45
CA ALA A 132 1.21 -19.68 -1.75
C ALA A 132 1.96 -18.63 -2.57
N LYS A 133 1.82 -17.35 -2.24
CA LYS A 133 2.53 -16.24 -2.91
C LYS A 133 3.92 -15.96 -2.32
N LEU A 134 4.18 -16.36 -1.09
CA LEU A 134 5.43 -16.07 -0.38
C LEU A 134 6.65 -16.64 -1.13
N GLY A 135 7.70 -15.81 -1.18
CA GLY A 135 8.97 -16.18 -1.82
C GLY A 135 8.95 -16.16 -3.35
N LYS A 136 7.81 -15.91 -4.00
CA LYS A 136 7.74 -15.81 -5.46
C LYS A 136 8.45 -14.55 -5.93
N THR A 137 9.33 -14.71 -6.92
CA THR A 137 9.90 -13.61 -7.71
C THR A 137 8.92 -13.28 -8.82
N LEU A 138 8.65 -11.99 -9.00
CA LEU A 138 7.66 -11.50 -9.96
C LEU A 138 8.32 -10.57 -10.98
N ASP A 139 7.66 -10.38 -12.13
CA ASP A 139 8.04 -9.38 -13.11
C ASP A 139 7.58 -7.99 -12.66
N ALA A 140 8.55 -7.08 -12.45
CA ALA A 140 8.28 -5.75 -11.90
C ALA A 140 7.38 -4.89 -12.80
N ALA A 141 7.51 -4.99 -14.12
CA ALA A 141 6.69 -4.23 -15.06
C ALA A 141 5.22 -4.69 -15.02
N THR A 142 5.00 -5.99 -15.01
CA THR A 142 3.67 -6.59 -14.90
C THR A 142 2.98 -6.22 -13.59
N VAL A 143 3.70 -6.33 -12.46
CA VAL A 143 3.16 -5.98 -11.15
C VAL A 143 2.85 -4.49 -11.04
N LEU A 144 3.75 -3.63 -11.54
CA LEU A 144 3.52 -2.17 -11.52
C LEU A 144 2.27 -1.80 -12.32
N LYS A 145 2.12 -2.37 -13.52
CA LYS A 145 0.92 -2.15 -14.34
C LYS A 145 -0.34 -2.59 -13.61
N ASP A 146 -0.34 -3.78 -13.03
CA ASP A 146 -1.46 -4.33 -12.29
C ASP A 146 -1.84 -3.44 -11.08
N LEU A 147 -0.84 -2.98 -10.29
CA LEU A 147 -1.05 -2.07 -9.16
C LEU A 147 -1.58 -0.69 -9.57
N ARG A 148 -1.33 -0.23 -10.79
CA ARG A 148 -1.87 1.03 -11.33
C ARG A 148 -3.27 0.85 -11.92
N ASP A 149 -3.53 -0.25 -12.59
CA ASP A 149 -4.82 -0.51 -13.27
C ASP A 149 -5.94 -0.91 -12.29
N HIS A 150 -5.60 -1.58 -11.18
CA HIS A 150 -6.56 -2.11 -10.20
C HIS A 150 -6.47 -1.36 -8.86
N LEU A 151 -6.80 -0.07 -8.89
CA LEU A 151 -6.58 0.84 -7.76
C LEU A 151 -7.35 0.47 -6.48
N ALA A 152 -8.51 -0.20 -6.58
CA ALA A 152 -9.37 -0.50 -5.43
C ALA A 152 -9.85 -1.96 -5.35
N THR A 153 -9.39 -2.83 -6.24
CA THR A 153 -9.89 -4.21 -6.39
C THR A 153 -8.76 -5.23 -6.37
N ASP A 154 -9.11 -6.50 -6.40
CA ASP A 154 -8.20 -7.63 -6.38
C ASP A 154 -7.14 -7.52 -7.48
N VAL A 155 -5.91 -7.37 -7.09
CA VAL A 155 -4.74 -7.47 -7.96
C VAL A 155 -4.30 -8.93 -7.98
N GLU A 156 -4.09 -9.50 -9.15
CA GLU A 156 -3.72 -10.90 -9.30
C GLU A 156 -2.44 -11.27 -8.52
N PHE A 157 -1.52 -10.30 -8.38
CA PHE A 157 -0.24 -10.46 -7.68
C PHE A 157 -0.08 -9.53 -6.48
N GLY A 158 -1.05 -8.67 -6.23
CA GLY A 158 -0.91 -7.56 -5.29
C GLY A 158 -1.04 -7.95 -3.82
N PRO A 159 -0.38 -7.18 -2.97
CA PRO A 159 -0.61 -7.20 -1.53
C PRO A 159 -1.94 -6.54 -1.13
N ASN A 160 -2.78 -6.19 -2.09
CA ASN A 160 -3.99 -5.36 -1.91
C ASN A 160 -5.18 -6.07 -1.27
N GLU A 161 -5.08 -7.34 -0.93
CA GLU A 161 -6.02 -7.87 0.04
C GLU A 161 -5.77 -7.16 1.37
N ILE A 162 -6.63 -6.20 1.68
CA ILE A 162 -6.75 -5.62 3.02
C ILE A 162 -6.65 -6.80 4.01
N ASN A 163 -5.64 -6.80 4.86
CA ASN A 163 -5.29 -7.85 5.82
C ASN A 163 -4.40 -9.00 5.33
N SER A 164 -3.93 -9.05 4.10
CA SER A 164 -2.98 -10.11 3.70
C SER A 164 -1.64 -10.02 4.44
N GLY A 165 -1.20 -8.82 4.78
CA GLY A 165 0.11 -8.56 5.36
C GLY A 165 1.27 -8.84 4.41
N LEU A 166 0.99 -9.05 3.11
CA LEU A 166 2.02 -9.23 2.08
C LEU A 166 2.55 -7.89 1.58
N SER A 167 3.81 -7.88 1.17
CA SER A 167 4.47 -6.77 0.51
C SER A 167 5.56 -7.26 -0.43
N LEU A 168 6.29 -6.34 -1.06
CA LEU A 168 7.38 -6.63 -1.97
C LEU A 168 8.72 -6.20 -1.38
N GLU A 169 9.75 -6.98 -1.65
CA GLU A 169 11.13 -6.66 -1.32
C GLU A 169 12.02 -6.71 -2.57
N LEU A 170 13.14 -5.99 -2.53
CA LEU A 170 14.18 -6.04 -3.52
C LEU A 170 15.14 -7.20 -3.22
N VAL A 171 15.46 -7.98 -4.22
CA VAL A 171 16.44 -9.07 -4.15
C VAL A 171 17.52 -8.83 -5.20
N ARG A 172 18.79 -8.87 -4.81
CA ARG A 172 19.89 -8.79 -5.77
C ARG A 172 19.94 -10.04 -6.64
N ASN A 173 20.09 -9.83 -7.94
CA ASN A 173 20.28 -10.92 -8.88
C ASN A 173 21.68 -11.53 -8.73
N ALA A 174 21.80 -12.85 -8.66
CA ALA A 174 23.06 -13.55 -8.41
C ALA A 174 24.17 -13.30 -9.47
N ASN A 175 23.81 -12.80 -10.65
CA ASN A 175 24.71 -12.60 -11.79
C ASN A 175 25.06 -11.12 -12.07
N SER A 176 24.88 -10.22 -11.10
CA SER A 176 25.17 -8.78 -11.25
C SER A 176 26.54 -8.45 -10.63
N LEU A 177 27.60 -9.07 -11.14
CA LEU A 177 29.01 -8.71 -10.92
C LEU A 177 29.63 -8.29 -12.24
#